data_7b50bd57ddac4ca4ddd4aa75ffe59914
#
_entry.id   7b50bd57ddac4ca4ddd4aa75ffe59914
#
_cell.length_a   1.000
_cell.length_b   1.000
_cell.length_c   1.000
_cell.angle_alpha   90.00
_cell.angle_beta   90.00
_cell.angle_gamma   90.00
#
_symmetry.space_group_name_H-M   'P 1'
#
loop_
_entity.id
_entity.type
_entity.pdbx_description
1 polymer ?
#
loop_
_entity_poly.entity_id
_entity_poly.type
_entity_poly.pdbx_seq_one_letter_code
_entity_poly.pdbx_strand_id
1 'polypeptide(L)'
;PDPPSVVCIEELDRGIHPRLLREVRDCLYRLSHPETAGLQRRPSQVIATTHSPYLLDLFREHPEDVVIAAKKGCEATFSRLDENRDLAALLEGGTLGDMWYAGILGGVPANE
;
A
#
# COMPACT_ATOMS: atom_id res chain seq x y z
N PRO A 1 16.76 1.62 -22.50
CA PRO A 1 16.96 2.68 -21.51
C PRO A 1 16.73 2.19 -20.10
N ASP A 2 17.45 2.76 -19.16
CA ASP A 2 17.27 2.43 -17.77
C ASP A 2 15.91 2.94 -17.27
N PRO A 3 15.22 2.20 -16.38
CA PRO A 3 14.01 2.69 -15.77
C PRO A 3 14.32 3.86 -14.82
N PRO A 4 13.35 4.73 -14.51
CA PRO A 4 13.56 5.79 -13.54
C PRO A 4 13.91 5.22 -12.17
N SER A 5 14.73 5.94 -11.39
CA SER A 5 15.15 5.52 -10.06
C SER A 5 14.00 5.53 -9.05
N VAL A 6 13.09 6.49 -9.18
CA VAL A 6 11.93 6.66 -8.32
C VAL A 6 10.71 6.93 -9.18
N VAL A 7 9.63 6.24 -8.88
CA VAL A 7 8.32 6.45 -9.53
C VAL A 7 7.33 6.83 -8.43
N CYS A 8 6.69 7.99 -8.59
CA CYS A 8 5.66 8.47 -7.67
C CYS A 8 4.32 8.47 -8.38
N ILE A 9 3.34 7.78 -7.82
CA ILE A 9 2.00 7.64 -8.40
C ILE A 9 0.98 8.07 -7.36
N GLU A 10 0.23 9.10 -7.66
CA GLU A 10 -0.84 9.59 -6.79
C GLU A 10 -2.16 8.93 -7.19
N GLU A 11 -2.92 8.46 -6.19
CA GLU A 11 -4.21 7.80 -6.40
C GLU A 11 -4.12 6.68 -7.44
N LEU A 12 -3.26 5.72 -7.16
CA LEU A 12 -2.90 4.61 -8.04
C LEU A 12 -4.11 3.85 -8.61
N ASP A 13 -5.17 3.74 -7.83
CA ASP A 13 -6.39 2.99 -8.16
C ASP A 13 -7.44 3.81 -8.92
N ARG A 14 -7.18 5.10 -9.13
CA ARG A 14 -8.15 6.00 -9.76
C ARG A 14 -8.46 5.58 -11.19
N GLY A 15 -9.75 5.39 -11.47
CA GLY A 15 -10.22 4.99 -12.80
C GLY A 15 -9.97 3.54 -13.16
N ILE A 16 -9.49 2.73 -12.23
CA ILE A 16 -9.20 1.31 -12.46
C ILE A 16 -10.28 0.46 -11.79
N HIS A 17 -10.84 -0.47 -12.57
CA HIS A 17 -11.81 -1.40 -12.00
C HIS A 17 -11.11 -2.28 -10.94
N PRO A 18 -11.76 -2.53 -9.78
CA PRO A 18 -11.14 -3.30 -8.69
C PRO A 18 -10.58 -4.68 -9.09
N ARG A 19 -11.17 -5.32 -10.09
CA ARG A 19 -10.68 -6.61 -10.60
C ARG A 19 -9.29 -6.53 -11.23
N LEU A 20 -8.88 -5.34 -11.66
CA LEU A 20 -7.57 -5.12 -12.27
C LEU A 20 -6.50 -4.69 -11.28
N LEU A 21 -6.85 -4.46 -10.02
CA LEU A 21 -5.90 -3.97 -9.02
C LEU A 21 -4.78 -4.98 -8.72
N ARG A 22 -5.06 -6.26 -8.84
CA ARG A 22 -4.02 -7.30 -8.68
C ARG A 22 -2.93 -7.16 -9.74
N GLU A 23 -3.30 -6.87 -10.97
CA GLU A 23 -2.34 -6.64 -12.05
C GLU A 23 -1.53 -5.37 -11.81
N VAL A 24 -2.15 -4.35 -11.26
CA VAL A 24 -1.46 -3.12 -10.84
C VAL A 24 -0.42 -3.43 -9.77
N ARG A 25 -0.79 -4.18 -8.72
CA ARG A 25 0.15 -4.61 -7.69
C ARG A 25 1.32 -5.37 -8.30
N ASP A 26 1.06 -6.33 -9.16
CA ASP A 26 2.11 -7.15 -9.77
C ASP A 26 3.04 -6.29 -10.64
N CYS A 27 2.51 -5.28 -11.29
CA CYS A 27 3.31 -4.32 -12.06
C CYS A 27 4.25 -3.52 -11.14
N LEU A 28 3.77 -3.08 -9.98
CA LEU A 28 4.58 -2.36 -9.01
C LEU A 28 5.75 -3.23 -8.50
N TYR A 29 5.50 -4.50 -8.23
CA TYR A 29 6.55 -5.42 -7.79
C TYR A 29 7.55 -5.72 -8.89
N ARG A 30 7.12 -5.77 -10.14
CA ARG A 30 8.07 -5.91 -11.26
C ARG A 30 8.99 -4.71 -11.40
N LEU A 31 8.50 -3.53 -11.09
CA LEU A 31 9.32 -2.31 -11.11
C LEU A 31 10.29 -2.27 -9.93
N SER A 32 9.84 -2.65 -8.75
CA SER A 32 10.65 -2.55 -7.53
C SER A 32 11.54 -3.77 -7.29
N HIS A 33 11.14 -4.93 -7.79
CA HIS A 33 11.87 -6.20 -7.62
C HIS A 33 11.96 -6.95 -8.95
N PRO A 34 12.65 -6.38 -9.96
CA PRO A 34 12.67 -6.97 -11.29
C PRO A 34 13.31 -8.36 -11.35
N GLU A 35 14.25 -8.66 -10.44
CA GLU A 35 14.89 -9.97 -10.38
C GLU A 35 13.93 -11.10 -10.05
N THR A 36 12.90 -10.85 -9.26
CA THR A 36 11.90 -11.88 -8.93
C THR A 36 11.05 -12.27 -10.13
N ALA A 37 10.96 -11.39 -11.12
CA ALA A 37 10.28 -11.65 -12.40
C ALA A 37 11.23 -12.10 -13.50
N GLY A 38 12.50 -12.38 -13.15
CA GLY A 38 13.52 -12.78 -14.12
C GLY A 38 14.00 -11.65 -15.02
N LEU A 39 13.76 -10.41 -14.64
CA LEU A 39 14.15 -9.24 -15.44
C LEU A 39 15.52 -8.73 -15.02
N GLN A 40 16.38 -8.46 -16.01
CA GLN A 40 17.72 -7.93 -15.79
C GLN A 40 17.74 -6.42 -15.94
N ARG A 41 17.22 -5.73 -14.95
CA ARG A 41 17.23 -4.25 -14.93
C ARG A 41 17.33 -3.77 -13.49
N ARG A 42 17.67 -2.49 -13.33
CA ARG A 42 17.75 -1.86 -12.01
C ARG A 42 16.36 -1.76 -11.40
N PRO A 43 16.24 -2.02 -10.09
CA PRO A 43 14.98 -1.78 -9.41
C PRO A 43 14.67 -0.28 -9.34
N SER A 44 13.39 0.05 -9.43
CA SER A 44 12.89 1.39 -9.17
C SER A 44 12.24 1.41 -7.80
N GLN A 45 12.43 2.48 -7.05
CA GLN A 45 11.63 2.71 -5.86
C GLN A 45 10.27 3.23 -6.29
N VAL A 46 9.21 2.62 -5.83
CA VAL A 46 7.85 3.06 -6.14
C VAL A 46 7.20 3.61 -4.87
N ILE A 47 6.67 4.83 -4.97
CA ILE A 47 5.90 5.46 -3.92
C ILE A 47 4.53 5.76 -4.50
N ALA A 48 3.49 5.11 -3.97
CA ALA A 48 2.14 5.25 -4.49
C ALA A 48 1.17 5.56 -3.36
N THR A 49 0.15 6.36 -3.65
CA THR A 49 -0.91 6.65 -2.70
C THR A 49 -2.22 6.05 -3.16
N THR A 50 -3.07 5.69 -2.22
CA THR A 50 -4.38 5.14 -2.51
C THR A 50 -5.33 5.35 -1.33
N HIS A 51 -6.62 5.40 -1.63
CA HIS A 51 -7.71 5.34 -0.65
C HIS A 51 -8.55 4.07 -0.85
N SER A 52 -8.06 3.10 -1.61
CA SER A 52 -8.82 1.88 -1.91
C SER A 52 -8.56 0.79 -0.88
N PRO A 53 -9.58 0.37 -0.14
CA PRO A 53 -9.44 -0.79 0.75
C PRO A 53 -9.19 -2.09 -0.01
N TYR A 54 -9.66 -2.18 -1.25
CA TYR A 54 -9.39 -3.35 -2.10
C TYR A 54 -7.92 -3.48 -2.48
N LEU A 55 -7.29 -2.35 -2.82
CA LEU A 55 -5.86 -2.37 -3.11
C LEU A 55 -5.04 -2.71 -1.86
N LEU A 56 -5.42 -2.15 -0.72
CA LEU A 56 -4.74 -2.43 0.54
C LEU A 56 -4.74 -3.94 0.86
N ASP A 57 -5.86 -4.63 0.64
CA ASP A 57 -5.96 -6.06 0.90
C ASP A 57 -4.97 -6.89 0.09
N LEU A 58 -4.57 -6.41 -1.08
CA LEU A 58 -3.62 -7.11 -1.94
C LEU A 58 -2.19 -7.07 -1.40
N PHE A 59 -1.91 -6.25 -0.38
CA PHE A 59 -0.61 -6.16 0.28
C PHE A 59 -0.57 -6.86 1.63
N ARG A 60 -1.55 -7.68 1.93
CA ARG A 60 -1.68 -8.40 3.21
C ARG A 60 -0.42 -9.18 3.57
N GLU A 61 0.25 -9.78 2.59
CA GLU A 61 1.45 -10.59 2.80
C GLU A 61 2.74 -9.76 2.85
N HIS A 62 2.62 -8.46 2.56
CA HIS A 62 3.75 -7.53 2.51
C HIS A 62 3.47 -6.25 3.32
N PRO A 63 3.17 -6.38 4.62
CA PRO A 63 2.89 -5.19 5.45
C PRO A 63 4.06 -4.23 5.55
N GLU A 64 5.29 -4.71 5.30
CA GLU A 64 6.49 -3.88 5.25
C GLU A 64 6.45 -2.84 4.14
N ASP A 65 5.64 -3.05 3.12
CA ASP A 65 5.50 -2.14 1.98
C ASP A 65 4.37 -1.13 2.14
N VAL A 66 3.64 -1.19 3.25
CA VAL A 66 2.48 -0.33 3.50
C VAL A 66 2.79 0.70 4.58
N VAL A 67 2.49 1.96 4.26
CA VAL A 67 2.61 3.08 5.21
C VAL A 67 1.23 3.68 5.40
N ILE A 68 0.81 3.80 6.64
CA ILE A 68 -0.45 4.45 7.00
C ILE A 68 -0.15 5.92 7.29
N ALA A 69 -0.79 6.80 6.52
CA ALA A 69 -0.70 8.24 6.72
C ALA A 69 -1.91 8.70 7.53
N ALA A 70 -1.66 9.45 8.57
CA ALA A 70 -2.71 10.02 9.41
C ALA A 70 -2.47 11.53 9.55
N LYS A 71 -3.54 12.29 9.55
CA LYS A 71 -3.49 13.74 9.76
C LYS A 71 -4.24 14.08 11.03
N LYS A 72 -3.55 14.79 11.91
CA LYS A 72 -4.14 15.30 13.15
C LYS A 72 -3.88 16.80 13.24
N GLY A 73 -4.93 17.59 13.06
CA GLY A 73 -4.78 19.04 12.95
C GLY A 73 -3.96 19.42 11.72
N CYS A 74 -2.86 20.14 11.94
CA CYS A 74 -1.92 20.52 10.87
C CYS A 74 -0.75 19.54 10.74
N GLU A 75 -0.70 18.51 11.57
CA GLU A 75 0.39 17.53 11.56
C GLU A 75 0.00 16.29 10.77
N ALA A 76 0.93 15.81 9.96
CA ALA A 76 0.81 14.51 9.30
C ALA A 76 1.78 13.53 9.96
N THR A 77 1.30 12.33 10.24
CA THR A 77 2.13 11.25 10.77
C THR A 77 2.10 10.07 9.82
N PHE A 78 3.21 9.35 9.79
CA PHE A 78 3.37 8.18 8.91
C PHE A 78 3.86 7.02 9.76
N SER A 79 3.23 5.87 9.64
CA SER A 79 3.66 4.67 10.34
C SER A 79 3.62 3.48 9.41
N ARG A 80 4.64 2.63 9.50
CA ARG A 80 4.69 1.39 8.73
C ARG A 80 3.72 0.38 9.33
N LEU A 81 2.99 -0.30 8.47
CA LEU A 81 2.01 -1.28 8.91
C LEU A 81 2.67 -2.45 9.67
N ASP A 82 3.89 -2.85 9.29
CA ASP A 82 4.61 -3.93 9.95
C ASP A 82 5.09 -3.59 11.37
N GLU A 83 5.04 -2.32 11.76
CA GLU A 83 5.36 -1.88 13.12
C GLU A 83 4.19 -2.10 14.09
N ASN A 84 3.01 -2.43 13.59
CA ASN A 84 1.86 -2.73 14.43
C ASN A 84 2.03 -4.12 15.04
N ARG A 85 2.23 -4.17 16.37
CA ARG A 85 2.48 -5.42 17.11
C ARG A 85 1.32 -6.39 17.08
N ASP A 86 0.10 -5.88 16.91
CA ASP A 86 -1.11 -6.68 16.93
C ASP A 86 -1.57 -7.11 15.53
N LEU A 87 -0.78 -6.79 14.50
CA LEU A 87 -1.18 -6.99 13.12
C LEU A 87 -1.54 -8.44 12.82
N ALA A 88 -0.73 -9.39 13.26
CA ALA A 88 -0.98 -10.81 13.00
C ALA A 88 -2.31 -11.29 13.60
N ALA A 89 -2.59 -10.87 14.83
CA ALA A 89 -3.85 -11.19 15.49
C ALA A 89 -5.05 -10.51 14.80
N LEU A 90 -4.88 -9.27 14.37
CA LEU A 90 -5.92 -8.54 13.66
C LEU A 90 -6.25 -9.19 12.31
N LEU A 91 -5.24 -9.68 11.59
CA LEU A 91 -5.44 -10.33 10.29
C LEU A 91 -6.19 -11.67 10.39
N GLU A 92 -6.16 -12.33 11.53
CA GLU A 92 -6.97 -13.53 11.77
C GLU A 92 -8.46 -13.23 11.80
N GLY A 93 -8.84 -12.01 12.20
CA GLY A 93 -10.23 -11.61 12.36
C GLY A 93 -10.83 -10.85 11.17
N GLY A 94 -10.05 -10.52 10.13
CA GLY A 94 -10.57 -9.72 9.04
C GLY A 94 -9.55 -9.39 7.96
N THR A 95 -9.92 -8.46 7.10
CA THR A 95 -9.07 -7.97 6.02
C THR A 95 -8.44 -6.63 6.39
N LEU A 96 -7.30 -6.31 5.75
CA LEU A 96 -6.64 -5.00 5.94
C LEU A 96 -7.56 -3.85 5.53
N GLY A 97 -8.29 -4.02 4.42
CA GLY A 97 -9.18 -2.99 3.92
C GLY A 97 -10.30 -2.67 4.90
N ASP A 98 -10.94 -3.70 5.47
CA ASP A 98 -11.99 -3.53 6.46
C ASP A 98 -11.48 -2.88 7.74
N MET A 99 -10.31 -3.31 8.22
CA MET A 99 -9.69 -2.75 9.42
C MET A 99 -9.33 -1.29 9.25
N TRP A 100 -8.79 -0.94 8.09
CA TRP A 100 -8.47 0.44 7.80
C TRP A 100 -9.73 1.31 7.71
N TYR A 101 -10.75 0.84 7.01
CA TYR A 101 -12.03 1.53 6.89
C TYR A 101 -12.68 1.77 8.25
N ALA A 102 -12.58 0.79 9.16
CA ALA A 102 -13.11 0.89 10.52
C ALA A 102 -12.24 1.76 11.45
N GLY A 103 -11.08 2.22 10.99
CA GLY A 103 -10.20 3.07 11.77
C GLY A 103 -9.26 2.32 12.71
N ILE A 104 -9.25 1.00 12.69
CA ILE A 104 -8.41 0.18 13.59
C ILE A 104 -6.93 0.39 13.31
N LEU A 105 -6.57 0.61 12.04
CA LEU A 105 -5.18 0.84 11.62
C LEU A 105 -4.77 2.32 11.67
N GLY A 106 -5.70 3.22 11.94
CA GLY A 106 -5.48 4.66 11.82
C GLY A 106 -5.62 5.15 10.38
N GLY A 107 -5.30 6.42 10.15
CA GLY A 107 -5.30 6.98 8.80
C GLY A 107 -6.68 7.32 8.25
N VAL A 108 -7.73 7.30 9.06
CA VAL A 108 -9.06 7.71 8.66
C VAL A 108 -9.41 9.06 9.30
N PRO A 109 -10.25 9.89 8.63
CA PRO A 109 -10.71 11.13 9.24
C PRO A 109 -11.47 10.87 10.54
N ALA A 110 -11.25 11.75 11.53
CA ALA A 110 -12.01 11.68 12.75
C ALA A 110 -13.47 12.04 12.48
N ASN A 111 -14.38 11.23 13.03
CA ASN A 111 -15.80 11.58 13.05
C ASN A 111 -16.05 12.51 14.23
N GLU A 112 -16.37 13.73 13.92
CA GLU A 112 -16.80 14.71 14.93
C GLU A 112 -18.31 14.87 14.92
#